data_ef17b693da275bfe1b665a3c46d6bb94
#
_entry.id   ef17b693da275bfe1b665a3c46d6bb94
#
_cell.length_a   1.000
_cell.length_b   1.000
_cell.length_c   1.000
_cell.angle_alpha   90.00
_cell.angle_beta   90.00
_cell.angle_gamma   90.00
#
_symmetry.space_group_name_H-M   'P 1'
#
loop_
_entity.id
_entity.type
_entity.pdbx_description
1 polymer ?
#
loop_
_entity_poly.entity_id
_entity_poly.type
_entity_poly.pdbx_seq_one_letter_code
_entity_poly.pdbx_strand_id
1 'polypeptide(L)'
;MTDKNPNKIALVTGASRGLGAALAEELAKTHHIVAVARTTGALEELDDRIQAAGGSATLAPMDFTNRDAMAQLCRSVHDRWGSVDIWAHTGVHAAPLTPADHIDAGDWEKSVTGNISALGHLIPFIAPLLGTEGKALFFDDPQAGAKFFGAYGATKAAQIALARSWQAESLRIGPRVHILSPGPMPTATRARFHPGEARDALADPRSEARRLLSDLL
;
A
#
# COMPACT_ATOMS: atom_id res chain seq x y z
N MET A 1 30.91 -7.80 -12.63
CA MET A 1 29.78 -7.48 -11.73
C MET A 1 29.22 -6.15 -12.22
N THR A 2 28.18 -6.19 -13.02
CA THR A 2 27.51 -4.99 -13.51
C THR A 2 26.75 -4.38 -12.37
N ASP A 3 27.16 -3.21 -11.92
CA ASP A 3 26.41 -2.34 -11.03
C ASP A 3 25.06 -2.02 -11.72
N LYS A 4 24.05 -2.85 -11.44
CA LYS A 4 22.66 -2.51 -11.73
C LYS A 4 22.24 -1.52 -10.65
N ASN A 5 22.62 -0.25 -10.82
CA ASN A 5 21.88 0.83 -10.17
C ASN A 5 20.48 0.75 -10.78
N PRO A 6 19.45 0.31 -10.04
CA PRO A 6 18.14 0.16 -10.64
C PRO A 6 17.64 1.58 -10.96
N ASN A 7 17.48 1.87 -12.24
CA ASN A 7 17.00 3.17 -12.71
C ASN A 7 15.55 3.46 -12.30
N LYS A 8 14.85 2.49 -11.71
CA LYS A 8 13.44 2.61 -11.33
C LYS A 8 13.21 2.18 -9.88
N ILE A 9 12.49 2.99 -9.15
CA ILE A 9 12.19 2.77 -7.72
C ILE A 9 10.69 2.61 -7.49
N ALA A 10 10.30 1.58 -6.74
CA ALA A 10 8.94 1.42 -6.26
C ALA A 10 8.89 1.44 -4.72
N LEU A 11 8.15 2.38 -4.17
CA LEU A 11 7.87 2.47 -2.73
C LEU A 11 6.57 1.74 -2.42
N VAL A 12 6.62 0.74 -1.53
CA VAL A 12 5.43 -0.03 -1.13
C VAL A 12 5.20 0.15 0.37
N THR A 13 4.14 0.86 0.74
CA THR A 13 3.72 1.03 2.13
C THR A 13 2.68 -0.03 2.49
N GLY A 14 2.95 -0.84 3.53
CA GLY A 14 2.18 -2.02 3.88
C GLY A 14 2.70 -3.32 3.23
N ALA A 15 4.00 -3.39 2.95
CA ALA A 15 4.64 -4.46 2.18
C ALA A 15 4.74 -5.83 2.87
N SER A 16 4.43 -5.96 4.18
CA SER A 16 4.74 -7.18 4.95
C SER A 16 3.95 -8.41 4.56
N ARG A 17 2.78 -8.28 3.92
CA ARG A 17 1.88 -9.41 3.63
C ARG A 17 0.81 -9.08 2.60
N GLY A 18 0.06 -10.12 2.18
CA GLY A 18 -1.12 -9.97 1.32
C GLY A 18 -0.81 -9.26 0.01
N LEU A 19 -1.67 -8.35 -0.40
CA LEU A 19 -1.52 -7.61 -1.64
C LEU A 19 -0.23 -6.79 -1.68
N GLY A 20 0.17 -6.15 -0.57
CA GLY A 20 1.39 -5.33 -0.53
C GLY A 20 2.65 -6.12 -0.80
N ALA A 21 2.80 -7.31 -0.20
CA ALA A 21 3.92 -8.21 -0.49
C ALA A 21 3.89 -8.70 -1.94
N ALA A 22 2.72 -9.08 -2.44
CA ALA A 22 2.56 -9.56 -3.81
C ALA A 22 2.89 -8.47 -4.86
N LEU A 23 2.48 -7.23 -4.60
CA LEU A 23 2.84 -6.08 -5.45
C LEU A 23 4.35 -5.81 -5.41
N ALA A 24 4.97 -5.88 -4.23
CA ALA A 24 6.41 -5.71 -4.10
C ALA A 24 7.19 -6.79 -4.88
N GLU A 25 6.78 -8.06 -4.79
CA GLU A 25 7.38 -9.16 -5.57
C GLU A 25 7.21 -8.95 -7.09
N GLU A 26 6.05 -8.50 -7.54
CA GLU A 26 5.80 -8.28 -8.97
C GLU A 26 6.57 -7.07 -9.51
N LEU A 27 6.57 -5.95 -8.77
CA LEU A 27 7.32 -4.74 -9.11
C LEU A 27 8.84 -4.96 -9.07
N ALA A 28 9.33 -5.86 -8.22
CA ALA A 28 10.77 -6.18 -8.11
C ALA A 28 11.39 -6.75 -9.39
N LYS A 29 10.58 -7.19 -10.35
CA LYS A 29 11.05 -7.63 -11.68
C LYS A 29 11.66 -6.48 -12.49
N THR A 30 11.23 -5.25 -12.23
CA THR A 30 11.62 -4.08 -13.02
C THR A 30 12.08 -2.88 -12.19
N HIS A 31 11.84 -2.88 -10.87
CA HIS A 31 12.13 -1.79 -9.95
C HIS A 31 12.93 -2.30 -8.75
N HIS A 32 13.74 -1.45 -8.17
CA HIS A 32 14.20 -1.64 -6.79
C HIS A 32 13.08 -1.30 -5.83
N ILE A 33 12.84 -2.15 -4.85
CA ILE A 33 11.71 -2.00 -3.92
C ILE A 33 12.17 -1.28 -2.65
N VAL A 34 11.48 -0.22 -2.25
CA VAL A 34 11.55 0.32 -0.89
C VAL A 34 10.33 -0.20 -0.13
N ALA A 35 10.55 -1.20 0.71
CA ALA A 35 9.47 -1.93 1.39
C ALA A 35 9.26 -1.40 2.81
N VAL A 36 8.10 -0.79 3.07
CA VAL A 36 7.74 -0.21 4.38
C VAL A 36 6.73 -1.08 5.08
N ALA A 37 7.06 -1.57 6.27
CA ALA A 37 6.14 -2.25 7.18
C ALA A 37 6.72 -2.30 8.60
N ARG A 38 5.88 -2.61 9.60
CA ARG A 38 6.28 -2.65 11.02
C ARG A 38 7.06 -3.91 11.40
N THR A 39 6.80 -5.03 10.72
CA THR A 39 7.31 -6.36 11.10
C THR A 39 8.58 -6.66 10.31
N THR A 40 9.74 -6.56 10.98
CA THR A 40 11.06 -6.78 10.36
C THR A 40 11.16 -8.17 9.72
N GLY A 41 10.84 -9.24 10.44
CA GLY A 41 10.95 -10.61 9.91
C GLY A 41 10.09 -10.83 8.64
N ALA A 42 8.89 -10.21 8.56
CA ALA A 42 8.08 -10.31 7.35
C ALA A 42 8.66 -9.51 6.16
N LEU A 43 9.43 -8.46 6.42
CA LEU A 43 10.17 -7.74 5.39
C LEU A 43 11.40 -8.54 4.93
N GLU A 44 12.09 -9.21 5.85
CA GLU A 44 13.22 -10.10 5.54
C GLU A 44 12.77 -11.27 4.67
N GLU A 45 11.67 -11.94 5.04
CA GLU A 45 11.06 -12.99 4.20
C GLU A 45 10.65 -12.48 2.82
N LEU A 46 10.17 -11.24 2.71
CA LEU A 46 9.84 -10.61 1.43
C LEU A 46 11.11 -10.37 0.61
N ASP A 47 12.17 -9.85 1.23
CA ASP A 47 13.47 -9.61 0.57
C ASP A 47 14.07 -10.91 0.04
N ASP A 48 14.06 -11.99 0.83
CA ASP A 48 14.52 -13.31 0.40
C ASP A 48 13.79 -13.78 -0.87
N ARG A 49 12.47 -13.59 -0.93
CA ARG A 49 11.68 -13.94 -2.13
C ARG A 49 12.01 -13.05 -3.32
N ILE A 50 12.20 -11.77 -3.10
CA ILE A 50 12.58 -10.80 -4.14
C ILE A 50 13.98 -11.15 -4.68
N GLN A 51 14.95 -11.41 -3.82
CA GLN A 51 16.31 -11.79 -4.22
C GLN A 51 16.35 -13.13 -4.94
N ALA A 52 15.60 -14.12 -4.48
CA ALA A 52 15.47 -15.42 -5.16
C ALA A 52 14.90 -15.29 -6.59
N ALA A 53 14.09 -14.27 -6.85
CA ALA A 53 13.56 -13.92 -8.16
C ALA A 53 14.48 -12.99 -8.98
N GLY A 54 15.67 -12.64 -8.47
CA GLY A 54 16.65 -11.77 -9.14
C GLY A 54 16.37 -10.27 -9.00
N GLY A 55 15.44 -9.88 -8.13
CA GLY A 55 15.15 -8.49 -7.77
C GLY A 55 16.02 -7.96 -6.65
N SER A 56 15.68 -6.77 -6.14
CA SER A 56 16.36 -6.17 -4.98
C SER A 56 15.42 -5.29 -4.18
N ALA A 57 15.64 -5.23 -2.85
CA ALA A 57 14.86 -4.36 -1.98
C ALA A 57 15.72 -3.63 -0.93
N THR A 58 15.20 -2.51 -0.46
CA THR A 58 15.64 -1.83 0.76
C THR A 58 14.50 -1.92 1.76
N LEU A 59 14.77 -2.52 2.91
CA LEU A 59 13.78 -2.71 3.96
C LEU A 59 13.72 -1.48 4.86
N ALA A 60 12.52 -0.99 5.09
CA ALA A 60 12.24 0.12 6.00
C ALA A 60 11.27 -0.35 7.12
N PRO A 61 11.82 -1.00 8.18
CA PRO A 61 11.01 -1.50 9.29
C PRO A 61 10.52 -0.33 10.15
N MET A 62 9.36 0.22 9.80
CA MET A 62 8.75 1.35 10.50
C MET A 62 7.23 1.35 10.36
N ASP A 63 6.56 2.09 11.22
CA ASP A 63 5.14 2.37 11.10
C ASP A 63 4.93 3.56 10.15
N PHE A 64 4.22 3.36 9.05
CA PHE A 64 3.92 4.42 8.09
C PHE A 64 3.01 5.52 8.66
N THR A 65 2.39 5.29 9.84
CA THR A 65 1.64 6.32 10.57
C THR A 65 2.57 7.27 11.34
N ASN A 66 3.83 6.90 11.53
CA ASN A 66 4.84 7.77 12.13
C ASN A 66 5.31 8.81 11.10
N ARG A 67 4.78 10.02 11.24
CA ARG A 67 5.03 11.13 10.34
C ARG A 67 6.52 11.45 10.16
N ASP A 68 7.26 11.52 11.27
CA ASP A 68 8.67 11.95 11.25
C ASP A 68 9.57 10.87 10.63
N ALA A 69 9.30 9.59 10.94
CA ALA A 69 9.99 8.46 10.33
C ALA A 69 9.76 8.43 8.81
N MET A 70 8.52 8.63 8.36
CA MET A 70 8.21 8.67 6.92
C MET A 70 8.83 9.88 6.22
N ALA A 71 8.83 11.06 6.86
CA ALA A 71 9.50 12.24 6.32
C ALA A 71 11.02 12.00 6.17
N GLN A 72 11.65 11.34 7.14
CA GLN A 72 13.06 10.97 7.05
C GLN A 72 13.32 9.93 5.96
N LEU A 73 12.47 8.90 5.84
CA LEU A 73 12.57 7.93 4.76
C LEU A 73 12.49 8.61 3.39
N CYS A 74 11.52 9.50 3.19
CA CYS A 74 11.37 10.21 1.92
C CYS A 74 12.59 11.06 1.57
N ARG A 75 13.21 11.73 2.55
CA ARG A 75 14.49 12.43 2.34
C ARG A 75 15.61 11.47 1.94
N SER A 76 15.76 10.35 2.65
CA SER A 76 16.79 9.35 2.34
C SER A 76 16.59 8.71 0.95
N VAL A 77 15.34 8.50 0.54
CA VAL A 77 15.00 8.02 -0.81
C VAL A 77 15.39 9.06 -1.86
N HIS A 78 15.07 10.34 -1.62
CA HIS A 78 15.46 11.43 -2.51
C HIS A 78 16.99 11.52 -2.65
N ASP A 79 17.72 11.52 -1.53
CA ASP A 79 19.17 11.66 -1.51
C ASP A 79 19.88 10.50 -2.23
N ARG A 80 19.30 9.30 -2.17
CA ARG A 80 19.91 8.09 -2.74
C ARG A 80 19.54 7.87 -4.20
N TRP A 81 18.29 8.12 -4.61
CA TRP A 81 17.75 7.77 -5.91
C TRP A 81 17.11 8.94 -6.67
N GLY A 82 16.87 10.06 -6.01
CA GLY A 82 16.29 11.28 -6.59
C GLY A 82 14.77 11.22 -6.73
N SER A 83 14.21 10.11 -7.20
CA SER A 83 12.78 9.97 -7.49
C SER A 83 12.24 8.57 -7.20
N VAL A 84 10.92 8.46 -7.21
CA VAL A 84 10.15 7.22 -7.11
C VAL A 84 9.25 7.12 -8.33
N ASP A 85 9.28 5.99 -9.04
CA ASP A 85 8.43 5.78 -10.22
C ASP A 85 7.03 5.31 -9.83
N ILE A 86 6.94 4.48 -8.79
CA ILE A 86 5.66 3.92 -8.33
C ILE A 86 5.59 3.98 -6.81
N TRP A 87 4.50 4.53 -6.29
CA TRP A 87 4.10 4.37 -4.90
C TRP A 87 2.85 3.52 -4.80
N ALA A 88 2.93 2.34 -4.16
CA ALA A 88 1.79 1.49 -3.87
C ALA A 88 1.44 1.58 -2.37
N HIS A 89 0.29 2.18 -2.05
CA HIS A 89 -0.20 2.30 -0.67
C HIS A 89 -1.22 1.21 -0.35
N THR A 90 -0.76 0.14 0.31
CA THR A 90 -1.61 -0.97 0.76
C THR A 90 -1.83 -0.98 2.27
N GLY A 91 -1.20 -0.06 2.97
CA GLY A 91 -1.32 0.06 4.43
C GLY A 91 -2.75 0.37 4.85
N VAL A 92 -3.32 -0.45 5.72
CA VAL A 92 -4.67 -0.26 6.25
C VAL A 92 -4.80 -0.85 7.66
N HIS A 93 -5.55 -0.18 8.52
CA HIS A 93 -6.05 -0.76 9.76
C HIS A 93 -7.42 -1.36 9.49
N ALA A 94 -7.54 -2.68 9.64
CA ALA A 94 -8.79 -3.41 9.50
C ALA A 94 -9.38 -3.65 10.90
N ALA A 95 -10.19 -2.74 11.40
CA ALA A 95 -10.91 -2.91 12.66
C ALA A 95 -11.86 -4.13 12.59
N PRO A 96 -12.16 -4.80 13.71
CA PRO A 96 -13.16 -5.86 13.75
C PRO A 96 -14.52 -5.37 13.25
N LEU A 97 -15.29 -6.27 12.63
CA LEU A 97 -16.67 -5.97 12.25
C LEU A 97 -17.53 -5.81 13.50
N THR A 98 -18.23 -4.70 13.61
CA THR A 98 -18.95 -4.30 14.81
C THR A 98 -20.20 -3.50 14.44
N PRO A 99 -21.36 -3.68 15.14
CA PRO A 99 -22.48 -2.76 15.01
C PRO A 99 -22.03 -1.31 15.24
N ALA A 100 -22.62 -0.37 14.51
CA ALA A 100 -22.17 1.03 14.51
C ALA A 100 -22.28 1.70 15.89
N ASP A 101 -23.25 1.30 16.68
CA ASP A 101 -23.49 1.75 18.07
C ASP A 101 -22.57 1.08 19.11
N HIS A 102 -21.71 0.15 18.69
CA HIS A 102 -20.78 -0.59 19.55
C HIS A 102 -19.32 -0.48 19.08
N ILE A 103 -19.00 0.49 18.23
CA ILE A 103 -17.63 0.71 17.77
C ILE A 103 -16.75 1.09 18.98
N ASP A 104 -15.68 0.34 19.21
CA ASP A 104 -14.69 0.65 20.22
C ASP A 104 -13.90 1.92 19.85
N ALA A 105 -13.69 2.80 20.83
CA ALA A 105 -13.01 4.08 20.61
C ALA A 105 -11.56 3.88 20.13
N GLY A 106 -10.85 2.91 20.70
CA GLY A 106 -9.47 2.62 20.30
C GLY A 106 -9.36 2.03 18.89
N ASP A 107 -10.32 1.21 18.47
CA ASP A 107 -10.39 0.70 17.09
C ASP A 107 -10.75 1.80 16.10
N TRP A 108 -11.63 2.74 16.51
CA TRP A 108 -11.94 3.93 15.74
C TRP A 108 -10.70 4.80 15.54
N GLU A 109 -10.02 5.16 16.63
CA GLU A 109 -8.80 5.99 16.58
C GLU A 109 -7.69 5.37 15.71
N LYS A 110 -7.46 4.06 15.85
CA LYS A 110 -6.50 3.34 14.99
C LYS A 110 -6.91 3.36 13.52
N SER A 111 -8.22 3.24 13.24
CA SER A 111 -8.73 3.30 11.87
C SER A 111 -8.56 4.70 11.27
N VAL A 112 -8.87 5.76 12.02
CA VAL A 112 -8.65 7.14 11.58
C VAL A 112 -7.17 7.43 11.37
N THR A 113 -6.32 7.05 12.33
CA THR A 113 -4.88 7.26 12.25
C THR A 113 -4.27 6.51 11.05
N GLY A 114 -4.58 5.21 10.90
CA GLY A 114 -3.98 4.36 9.88
C GLY A 114 -4.53 4.59 8.48
N ASN A 115 -5.85 4.83 8.35
CA ASN A 115 -6.50 4.86 7.04
C ASN A 115 -6.71 6.29 6.50
N ILE A 116 -6.76 7.30 7.36
CA ILE A 116 -7.02 8.69 6.97
C ILE A 116 -5.80 9.56 7.22
N SER A 117 -5.42 9.74 8.51
CA SER A 117 -4.39 10.70 8.89
C SER A 117 -3.03 10.38 8.27
N ALA A 118 -2.68 9.09 8.20
CA ALA A 118 -1.45 8.64 7.56
C ALA A 118 -1.40 9.09 6.09
N LEU A 119 -2.48 8.90 5.33
CA LEU A 119 -2.50 9.30 3.92
C LEU A 119 -2.38 10.82 3.75
N GLY A 120 -3.02 11.60 4.62
CA GLY A 120 -2.88 13.05 4.66
C GLY A 120 -1.44 13.55 4.87
N HIS A 121 -0.56 12.73 5.48
CA HIS A 121 0.87 13.02 5.62
C HIS A 121 1.70 12.45 4.49
N LEU A 122 1.37 11.25 4.02
CA LEU A 122 2.15 10.53 3.02
C LEU A 122 2.09 11.21 1.65
N ILE A 123 0.93 11.68 1.23
CA ILE A 123 0.78 12.37 -0.06
C ILE A 123 1.74 13.56 -0.17
N PRO A 124 1.77 14.54 0.76
CA PRO A 124 2.71 15.67 0.69
C PRO A 124 4.19 15.28 0.70
N PHE A 125 4.55 14.15 1.34
CA PHE A 125 5.94 13.70 1.38
C PHE A 125 6.36 12.95 0.12
N ILE A 126 5.44 12.18 -0.48
CA ILE A 126 5.76 11.26 -1.58
C ILE A 126 5.48 11.91 -2.94
N ALA A 127 4.51 12.82 -3.04
CA ALA A 127 4.20 13.51 -4.30
C ALA A 127 5.40 14.18 -4.95
N PRO A 128 6.29 14.90 -4.22
CA PRO A 128 7.51 15.48 -4.80
C PRO A 128 8.48 14.43 -5.35
N LEU A 129 8.52 13.22 -4.78
CA LEU A 129 9.37 12.12 -5.25
C LEU A 129 8.83 11.49 -6.53
N LEU A 130 7.50 11.45 -6.70
CA LEU A 130 6.87 10.91 -7.90
C LEU A 130 7.03 11.84 -9.11
N GLY A 131 7.13 13.15 -8.89
CA GLY A 131 7.18 14.12 -9.96
C GLY A 131 5.94 14.04 -10.88
N THR A 132 6.11 14.37 -12.16
CA THR A 132 5.01 14.38 -13.15
C THR A 132 4.70 13.01 -13.73
N GLU A 133 5.68 12.14 -13.86
CA GLU A 133 5.56 10.84 -14.54
C GLU A 133 5.32 9.67 -13.60
N GLY A 134 5.56 9.84 -12.31
CA GLY A 134 5.37 8.80 -11.29
C GLY A 134 3.91 8.40 -11.15
N LYS A 135 3.70 7.21 -10.59
CA LYS A 135 2.37 6.61 -10.39
C LYS A 135 2.11 6.39 -8.91
N ALA A 136 0.96 6.83 -8.42
CA ALA A 136 0.45 6.52 -7.08
C ALA A 136 -0.70 5.53 -7.18
N LEU A 137 -0.59 4.39 -6.49
CA LEU A 137 -1.57 3.30 -6.54
C LEU A 137 -2.30 3.18 -5.21
N PHE A 138 -3.61 3.35 -5.24
CA PHE A 138 -4.52 3.15 -4.11
C PHE A 138 -5.48 2.00 -4.43
N PHE A 139 -5.92 1.31 -3.38
CA PHE A 139 -6.72 0.09 -3.54
C PHE A 139 -8.07 0.29 -2.86
N ASP A 140 -9.14 0.35 -3.65
CA ASP A 140 -10.51 0.49 -3.16
C ASP A 140 -11.03 -0.82 -2.56
N ASP A 141 -11.97 -0.69 -1.65
CA ASP A 141 -12.74 -1.81 -1.10
C ASP A 141 -14.21 -1.36 -0.99
N PRO A 142 -15.12 -1.98 -1.75
CA PRO A 142 -16.51 -1.55 -1.86
C PRO A 142 -17.36 -1.83 -0.61
N GLN A 143 -16.74 -2.08 0.55
CA GLN A 143 -17.44 -2.35 1.81
C GLN A 143 -17.94 -1.08 2.53
N ALA A 144 -17.69 0.10 1.98
CA ALA A 144 -18.22 1.35 2.56
C ALA A 144 -19.76 1.30 2.64
N GLY A 145 -20.29 1.49 3.85
CA GLY A 145 -21.74 1.41 4.12
C GLY A 145 -22.29 -0.02 4.29
N ALA A 146 -21.48 -1.06 4.11
CA ALA A 146 -21.90 -2.43 4.37
C ALA A 146 -22.14 -2.66 5.88
N LYS A 147 -23.06 -3.58 6.19
CA LYS A 147 -23.42 -3.94 7.56
C LYS A 147 -22.18 -4.38 8.36
N PHE A 148 -21.97 -3.81 9.53
CA PHE A 148 -20.86 -4.05 10.44
C PHE A 148 -19.49 -3.48 10.03
N PHE A 149 -19.36 -2.89 8.86
CA PHE A 149 -18.12 -2.30 8.37
C PHE A 149 -17.91 -0.83 8.82
N GLY A 150 -18.62 -0.34 9.85
CA GLY A 150 -18.64 1.07 10.22
C GLY A 150 -17.26 1.73 10.31
N ALA A 151 -16.37 1.24 11.18
CA ALA A 151 -15.06 1.84 11.37
C ALA A 151 -14.14 1.67 10.13
N TYR A 152 -14.03 0.44 9.62
CA TYR A 152 -13.21 0.16 8.45
C TYR A 152 -13.77 0.84 7.18
N GLY A 153 -15.05 0.61 6.88
CA GLY A 153 -15.67 1.10 5.64
C GLY A 153 -15.70 2.63 5.57
N ALA A 154 -16.04 3.33 6.68
CA ALA A 154 -16.04 4.78 6.72
C ALA A 154 -14.63 5.36 6.48
N THR A 155 -13.62 4.82 7.17
CA THR A 155 -12.24 5.33 7.03
C THR A 155 -11.61 4.95 5.70
N LYS A 156 -11.96 3.80 5.13
CA LYS A 156 -11.55 3.40 3.78
C LYS A 156 -12.18 4.27 2.71
N ALA A 157 -13.47 4.59 2.83
CA ALA A 157 -14.15 5.53 1.95
C ALA A 157 -13.49 6.92 1.97
N ALA A 158 -13.14 7.42 3.16
CA ALA A 158 -12.44 8.69 3.32
C ALA A 158 -11.04 8.66 2.68
N GLN A 159 -10.29 7.54 2.85
CA GLN A 159 -9.00 7.33 2.18
C GLN A 159 -9.14 7.43 0.66
N ILE A 160 -10.13 6.76 0.09
CA ILE A 160 -10.38 6.75 -1.36
C ILE A 160 -10.89 8.10 -1.86
N ALA A 161 -11.72 8.81 -1.06
CA ALA A 161 -12.15 10.16 -1.40
C ALA A 161 -10.98 11.13 -1.53
N LEU A 162 -10.00 11.07 -0.60
CA LEU A 162 -8.77 11.88 -0.69
C LEU A 162 -7.93 11.49 -1.93
N ALA A 163 -7.78 10.20 -2.21
CA ALA A 163 -7.08 9.73 -3.40
C ALA A 163 -7.74 10.20 -4.70
N ARG A 164 -9.08 10.22 -4.77
CA ARG A 164 -9.85 10.73 -5.91
C ARG A 164 -9.70 12.23 -6.10
N SER A 165 -9.65 13.01 -5.00
CA SER A 165 -9.36 14.44 -5.07
C SER A 165 -7.99 14.68 -5.70
N TRP A 166 -6.95 14.00 -5.20
CA TRP A 166 -5.61 14.09 -5.75
C TRP A 166 -5.53 13.61 -7.22
N GLN A 167 -6.25 12.55 -7.58
CA GLN A 167 -6.36 12.09 -8.95
C GLN A 167 -6.91 13.19 -9.88
N ALA A 168 -7.98 13.86 -9.47
CA ALA A 168 -8.58 14.93 -10.25
C ALA A 168 -7.65 16.15 -10.40
N GLU A 169 -6.93 16.52 -9.34
CA GLU A 169 -5.98 17.63 -9.32
C GLU A 169 -4.77 17.36 -10.25
N SER A 170 -4.29 16.12 -10.29
CA SER A 170 -3.06 15.72 -10.97
C SER A 170 -3.24 15.34 -12.44
N LEU A 171 -4.43 15.34 -12.99
CA LEU A 171 -4.74 14.88 -14.35
C LEU A 171 -3.85 15.49 -15.45
N ARG A 172 -3.44 16.77 -15.30
CA ARG A 172 -2.67 17.48 -16.31
C ARG A 172 -1.19 17.65 -15.95
N ILE A 173 -0.87 17.61 -14.68
CA ILE A 173 0.46 17.95 -14.15
C ILE A 173 1.17 16.77 -13.48
N GLY A 174 0.48 15.60 -13.39
CA GLY A 174 0.97 14.44 -12.65
C GLY A 174 1.06 14.67 -11.13
N PRO A 175 1.45 13.63 -10.37
CA PRO A 175 1.65 12.24 -10.79
C PRO A 175 0.36 11.57 -11.29
N ARG A 176 0.49 10.39 -11.90
CA ARG A 176 -0.67 9.60 -12.31
C ARG A 176 -1.22 8.82 -11.11
N VAL A 177 -2.37 9.23 -10.62
CA VAL A 177 -3.02 8.57 -9.48
C VAL A 177 -4.01 7.53 -9.98
N HIS A 178 -3.84 6.28 -9.56
CA HIS A 178 -4.68 5.14 -9.92
C HIS A 178 -5.41 4.61 -8.68
N ILE A 179 -6.72 4.39 -8.83
CA ILE A 179 -7.56 3.76 -7.82
C ILE A 179 -7.99 2.42 -8.39
N LEU A 180 -7.44 1.36 -7.84
CA LEU A 180 -7.58 0.00 -8.30
C LEU A 180 -8.56 -0.76 -7.40
N SER A 181 -9.32 -1.69 -7.96
CA SER A 181 -10.26 -2.53 -7.21
C SER A 181 -9.77 -3.98 -7.21
N PRO A 182 -9.12 -4.42 -6.12
CA PRO A 182 -8.69 -5.80 -5.96
C PRO A 182 -9.88 -6.74 -5.82
N GLY A 183 -9.77 -7.93 -6.41
CA GLY A 183 -10.66 -9.03 -6.12
C GLY A 183 -10.45 -9.60 -4.71
N PRO A 184 -11.36 -10.44 -4.22
CA PRO A 184 -11.22 -11.09 -2.92
C PRO A 184 -10.04 -12.07 -2.92
N MET A 185 -9.17 -11.93 -1.89
CA MET A 185 -7.93 -12.71 -1.72
C MET A 185 -7.86 -13.32 -0.31
N PRO A 186 -7.18 -14.47 -0.10
CA PRO A 186 -7.03 -15.10 1.21
C PRO A 186 -6.03 -14.36 2.13
N THR A 187 -6.26 -13.06 2.34
CA THR A 187 -5.43 -12.19 3.18
C THR A 187 -5.87 -12.23 4.64
N ALA A 188 -5.01 -11.76 5.54
CA ALA A 188 -5.36 -11.61 6.96
C ALA A 188 -6.51 -10.61 7.18
N THR A 189 -6.63 -9.58 6.36
CA THR A 189 -7.77 -8.65 6.37
C THR A 189 -9.06 -9.37 6.01
N ARG A 190 -9.04 -10.16 4.94
CA ARG A 190 -10.21 -10.95 4.52
C ARG A 190 -10.63 -11.97 5.56
N ALA A 191 -9.67 -12.69 6.14
CA ALA A 191 -9.94 -13.67 7.19
C ALA A 191 -10.54 -13.04 8.45
N ARG A 192 -10.22 -11.78 8.74
CA ARG A 192 -10.84 -11.04 9.85
C ARG A 192 -12.30 -10.71 9.58
N PHE A 193 -12.65 -10.35 8.34
CA PHE A 193 -14.01 -9.98 7.96
C PHE A 193 -14.90 -11.19 7.65
N HIS A 194 -14.31 -12.27 7.14
CA HIS A 194 -15.00 -13.47 6.69
C HIS A 194 -14.32 -14.73 7.23
N PRO A 195 -14.36 -14.99 8.57
CA PRO A 195 -13.57 -16.06 9.20
C PRO A 195 -13.98 -17.48 8.77
N GLY A 196 -15.19 -17.66 8.23
CA GLY A 196 -15.70 -18.95 7.74
C GLY A 196 -15.62 -19.12 6.22
N GLU A 197 -15.01 -18.20 5.49
CA GLU A 197 -14.97 -18.26 4.03
C GLU A 197 -13.98 -19.31 3.53
N ALA A 198 -14.39 -20.09 2.51
CA ALA A 198 -13.51 -21.04 1.85
C ALA A 198 -12.40 -20.30 1.07
N ARG A 199 -11.16 -20.54 1.44
CA ARG A 199 -10.00 -19.82 0.87
C ARG A 199 -9.66 -20.27 -0.54
N ASP A 200 -9.98 -21.50 -0.90
CA ASP A 200 -9.64 -22.12 -2.19
C ASP A 200 -10.38 -21.46 -3.38
N ALA A 201 -11.49 -20.76 -3.08
CA ALA A 201 -12.25 -20.00 -4.08
C ALA A 201 -11.73 -18.57 -4.31
N LEU A 202 -10.74 -18.14 -3.52
CA LEU A 202 -10.22 -16.79 -3.57
C LEU A 202 -9.01 -16.70 -4.51
N ALA A 203 -8.85 -15.53 -5.14
CA ALA A 203 -7.72 -15.28 -6.04
C ALA A 203 -6.39 -15.26 -5.28
N ASP A 204 -5.37 -15.92 -5.83
CA ASP A 204 -4.02 -15.82 -5.28
C ASP A 204 -3.50 -14.36 -5.34
N PRO A 205 -2.94 -13.82 -4.24
CA PRO A 205 -2.47 -12.44 -4.19
C PRO A 205 -1.45 -12.07 -5.27
N ARG A 206 -0.58 -13.01 -5.69
CA ARG A 206 0.41 -12.76 -6.75
C ARG A 206 -0.25 -12.66 -8.13
N SER A 207 -1.25 -13.49 -8.39
CA SER A 207 -2.04 -13.42 -9.62
C SER A 207 -2.82 -12.12 -9.70
N GLU A 208 -3.39 -11.69 -8.57
CA GLU A 208 -4.11 -10.44 -8.47
C GLU A 208 -3.20 -9.21 -8.62
N ALA A 209 -2.00 -9.24 -8.01
CA ALA A 209 -1.00 -8.19 -8.20
C ALA A 209 -0.60 -8.04 -9.68
N ARG A 210 -0.38 -9.16 -10.39
CA ARG A 210 -0.12 -9.14 -11.84
C ARG A 210 -1.25 -8.52 -12.63
N ARG A 211 -2.49 -8.92 -12.34
CA ARG A 211 -3.68 -8.36 -13.00
C ARG A 211 -3.79 -6.84 -12.78
N LEU A 212 -3.59 -6.38 -11.53
CA LEU A 212 -3.69 -4.96 -11.19
C LEU A 212 -2.58 -4.10 -11.83
N LEU A 213 -1.42 -4.69 -12.09
CA LEU A 213 -0.27 -3.99 -12.67
C LEU A 213 -0.18 -4.13 -14.19
N SER A 214 -0.96 -5.01 -14.84
CA SER A 214 -0.82 -5.32 -16.28
C SER A 214 -0.95 -4.11 -17.19
N ASP A 215 -1.82 -3.17 -16.86
CA ASP A 215 -2.07 -1.96 -17.65
C ASP A 215 -1.23 -0.76 -17.19
N LEU A 216 -0.39 -0.95 -16.16
CA LEU A 216 0.39 0.11 -15.53
C LEU A 216 1.89 0.01 -15.79
N LEU A 217 2.40 -1.17 -16.12
CA LEU A 217 3.81 -1.44 -16.41
C LEU A 217 4.05 -1.57 -17.91
#